data_5b1b0cee9be02657b6eb2271e6e40384
#
_entry.id   5b1b0cee9be02657b6eb2271e6e40384
#
_cell.length_a   1.000
_cell.length_b   1.000
_cell.length_c   1.000
_cell.angle_alpha   90.00
_cell.angle_beta   90.00
_cell.angle_gamma   90.00
#
_symmetry.space_group_name_H-M   'P 1'
#
loop_
_entity.id
_entity.type
_entity.pdbx_description
1 polymer ?
#
loop_
_entity_poly.entity_id
_entity_poly.type
_entity_poly.pdbx_seq_one_letter_code
_entity_poly.pdbx_strand_id
1 'polypeptide(L)'
;MNPDKKIIIDGLLDRVNASPYVIVIDYTGMTVQQFTELRNRLADGGAKCLVAKNSYMKKALAEAGLPDIAEGLVGQTAFVTGESEVFAAAKAIKNFEKEFKKPEMKVGILEGAVLSSDKLKAIADIPSREAILSQLLGTILEPAASIARIIKKKFNPDEDGASEEAPAEAAAE
;
A
#
# COMPACT_ATOMS: atom_id res chain seq x y z
N MET A 1 -10.25 27.62 22.30
CA MET A 1 -9.17 26.82 21.73
C MET A 1 -8.09 27.77 21.24
N ASN A 2 -6.79 27.51 21.45
CA ASN A 2 -5.75 28.43 21.00
C ASN A 2 -5.74 28.49 19.46
N PRO A 3 -5.57 29.68 18.85
CA PRO A 3 -5.59 29.84 17.39
C PRO A 3 -4.55 28.97 16.67
N ASP A 4 -3.35 28.81 17.24
CA ASP A 4 -2.29 27.99 16.67
C ASP A 4 -2.64 26.51 16.55
N LYS A 5 -3.45 25.98 17.49
CA LYS A 5 -3.92 24.60 17.45
C LYS A 5 -4.93 24.36 16.32
N LYS A 6 -5.73 25.39 16.00
CA LYS A 6 -6.67 25.31 14.89
C LYS A 6 -5.92 25.23 13.57
N ILE A 7 -4.93 26.08 13.33
CA ILE A 7 -4.11 26.08 12.11
C ILE A 7 -3.49 24.70 11.84
N ILE A 8 -3.01 24.03 12.93
CA ILE A 8 -2.46 22.66 12.78
C ILE A 8 -3.54 21.67 12.40
N ILE A 9 -4.72 21.75 13.02
CA ILE A 9 -5.84 20.83 12.73
C ILE A 9 -6.35 21.09 11.31
N ASP A 10 -6.51 22.34 10.89
CA ASP A 10 -6.95 22.71 9.54
C ASP A 10 -5.96 22.19 8.48
N GLY A 11 -4.65 22.33 8.72
CA GLY A 11 -3.64 21.78 7.82
C GLY A 11 -3.59 20.23 7.77
N LEU A 12 -4.00 19.54 8.84
CA LEU A 12 -4.19 18.10 8.84
C LEU A 12 -5.47 17.70 8.10
N LEU A 13 -6.54 18.46 8.31
CA LEU A 13 -7.84 18.27 7.67
C LEU A 13 -7.74 18.42 6.15
N ASP A 14 -7.05 19.46 5.66
CA ASP A 14 -6.81 19.66 4.24
C ASP A 14 -6.11 18.46 3.60
N ARG A 15 -5.11 17.90 4.28
CA ARG A 15 -4.38 16.73 3.79
C ARG A 15 -5.23 15.46 3.81
N VAL A 16 -6.04 15.27 4.85
CA VAL A 16 -6.96 14.13 4.95
C VAL A 16 -8.03 14.21 3.86
N ASN A 17 -8.58 15.40 3.60
CA ASN A 17 -9.57 15.61 2.57
C ASN A 17 -9.01 15.47 1.13
N ALA A 18 -7.74 15.84 0.94
CA ALA A 18 -7.06 15.67 -0.35
C ALA A 18 -6.69 14.19 -0.64
N SER A 19 -6.76 13.32 0.37
CA SER A 19 -6.31 11.94 0.26
C SER A 19 -7.47 10.95 0.33
N PRO A 20 -7.62 10.02 -0.63
CA PRO A 20 -8.65 8.98 -0.58
C PRO A 20 -8.40 7.95 0.53
N TYR A 21 -7.21 7.92 1.11
CA TYR A 21 -6.84 6.99 2.15
C TYR A 21 -5.96 7.61 3.23
N VAL A 22 -6.03 7.05 4.43
CA VAL A 22 -5.15 7.35 5.56
C VAL A 22 -4.70 6.03 6.18
N ILE A 23 -3.40 5.74 6.17
CA ILE A 23 -2.85 4.55 6.83
C ILE A 23 -2.10 4.99 8.08
N VAL A 24 -2.39 4.33 9.20
CA VAL A 24 -1.73 4.56 10.49
C VAL A 24 -0.68 3.49 10.69
N ILE A 25 0.57 3.90 10.85
CA ILE A 25 1.71 3.02 11.09
C ILE A 25 2.36 3.32 12.43
N ASP A 26 2.91 2.30 13.06
CA ASP A 26 3.70 2.41 14.28
C ASP A 26 5.19 2.44 13.94
N TYR A 27 5.85 3.55 14.22
CA TYR A 27 7.27 3.72 13.94
C TYR A 27 8.17 3.47 15.17
N THR A 28 7.62 2.93 16.25
CA THR A 28 8.38 2.65 17.49
C THR A 28 9.59 1.78 17.22
N GLY A 29 10.77 2.26 17.62
CA GLY A 29 12.04 1.53 17.45
C GLY A 29 12.71 1.70 16.09
N MET A 30 12.21 2.56 15.20
CA MET A 30 12.89 2.91 13.95
C MET A 30 13.97 3.96 14.19
N THR A 31 15.09 3.85 13.47
CA THR A 31 16.13 4.88 13.41
C THR A 31 15.72 6.01 12.48
N VAL A 32 16.35 7.18 12.64
CA VAL A 32 16.09 8.35 11.78
C VAL A 32 16.40 8.05 10.31
N GLN A 33 17.46 7.29 10.05
CA GLN A 33 17.84 6.88 8.69
C GLN A 33 16.76 6.02 8.03
N GLN A 34 16.28 4.99 8.75
CA GLN A 34 15.19 4.12 8.29
C GLN A 34 13.90 4.91 8.03
N PHE A 35 13.58 5.87 8.90
CA PHE A 35 12.39 6.69 8.71
C PHE A 35 12.51 7.63 7.50
N THR A 36 13.70 8.13 7.21
CA THR A 36 13.97 8.94 6.03
C THR A 36 13.86 8.09 4.75
N GLU A 37 14.41 6.89 4.77
CA GLU A 37 14.30 5.95 3.66
C GLU A 37 12.84 5.55 3.39
N LEU A 38 12.06 5.27 4.43
CA LEU A 38 10.63 5.01 4.31
C LEU A 38 9.89 6.18 3.65
N ARG A 39 10.22 7.43 4.04
CA ARG A 39 9.62 8.61 3.42
C ARG A 39 9.96 8.73 1.93
N ASN A 40 11.19 8.43 1.55
CA ASN A 40 11.62 8.47 0.16
C ASN A 40 10.86 7.41 -0.67
N ARG A 41 10.82 6.16 -0.20
CA ARG A 41 10.07 5.09 -0.88
C ARG A 41 8.56 5.38 -0.98
N LEU A 42 7.98 6.02 0.03
CA LEU A 42 6.58 6.44 -0.01
C LEU A 42 6.37 7.61 -0.98
N ALA A 43 7.31 8.55 -1.06
CA ALA A 43 7.25 9.67 -1.99
C ALA A 43 7.31 9.21 -3.45
N ASP A 44 8.14 8.20 -3.75
CA ASP A 44 8.19 7.55 -5.07
C ASP A 44 6.83 6.94 -5.46
N GLY A 45 6.10 6.42 -4.48
CA GLY A 45 4.72 5.92 -4.64
C GLY A 45 3.64 7.00 -4.60
N GLY A 46 3.99 8.30 -4.55
CA GLY A 46 3.04 9.41 -4.46
C GLY A 46 2.37 9.57 -3.09
N ALA A 47 2.90 8.92 -2.05
CA ALA A 47 2.41 9.01 -0.69
C ALA A 47 3.31 9.89 0.19
N LYS A 48 2.72 10.54 1.19
CA LYS A 48 3.43 11.39 2.14
C LYS A 48 3.28 10.82 3.55
N CYS A 49 4.39 10.72 4.28
CA CYS A 49 4.39 10.28 5.67
C CYS A 49 4.49 11.48 6.61
N LEU A 50 3.51 11.64 7.48
CA LEU A 50 3.39 12.72 8.46
C LEU A 50 3.36 12.16 9.88
N VAL A 51 4.10 12.78 10.79
CA VAL A 51 3.99 12.53 12.22
C VAL A 51 3.20 13.66 12.86
N ALA A 52 2.09 13.35 13.49
CA ALA A 52 1.23 14.30 14.17
C ALA A 52 0.80 13.76 15.54
N LYS A 53 0.41 14.66 16.41
CA LYS A 53 -0.13 14.26 17.71
C LYS A 53 -1.48 13.57 17.54
N ASN A 54 -1.64 12.37 18.12
CA ASN A 54 -2.86 11.55 18.00
C ASN A 54 -4.14 12.33 18.31
N SER A 55 -4.10 13.21 19.34
CA SER A 55 -5.26 14.02 19.73
C SER A 55 -5.67 15.06 18.67
N TYR A 56 -4.74 15.54 17.85
CA TYR A 56 -5.06 16.47 16.76
C TYR A 56 -5.61 15.71 15.56
N MET A 57 -5.04 14.55 15.28
CA MET A 57 -5.53 13.70 14.19
C MET A 57 -6.95 13.18 14.45
N LYS A 58 -7.26 12.80 15.72
CA LYS A 58 -8.64 12.43 16.10
C LYS A 58 -9.63 13.54 15.81
N LYS A 59 -9.27 14.80 16.10
CA LYS A 59 -10.14 15.94 15.82
C LYS A 59 -10.29 16.20 14.32
N ALA A 60 -9.19 16.16 13.58
CA ALA A 60 -9.23 16.32 12.13
C ALA A 60 -10.09 15.25 11.44
N LEU A 61 -9.99 13.99 11.86
CA LEU A 61 -10.83 12.90 11.35
C LEU A 61 -12.30 13.08 11.71
N ALA A 62 -12.61 13.52 12.93
CA ALA A 62 -13.98 13.80 13.35
C ALA A 62 -14.58 14.98 12.56
N GLU A 63 -13.81 16.04 12.30
CA GLU A 63 -14.24 17.18 11.48
C GLU A 63 -14.38 16.82 9.99
N ALA A 64 -13.57 15.86 9.50
CA ALA A 64 -13.70 15.29 8.14
C ALA A 64 -14.89 14.33 7.98
N GLY A 65 -15.60 13.99 9.08
CA GLY A 65 -16.72 13.04 9.05
C GLY A 65 -16.30 11.58 8.81
N LEU A 66 -15.02 11.26 9.01
CA LEU A 66 -14.49 9.91 8.88
C LEU A 66 -14.76 9.08 10.15
N PRO A 67 -14.87 7.74 10.02
CA PRO A 67 -15.11 6.87 11.16
C PRO A 67 -13.99 6.98 12.20
N ASP A 68 -14.35 6.84 13.46
CA ASP A 68 -13.40 6.93 14.57
C ASP A 68 -12.47 5.70 14.59
N ILE A 69 -11.18 5.95 14.47
CA ILE A 69 -10.11 4.94 14.55
C ILE A 69 -9.34 5.05 15.86
N ALA A 70 -10.01 5.47 16.93
CA ALA A 70 -9.39 5.70 18.23
C ALA A 70 -8.55 4.52 18.74
N GLU A 71 -8.98 3.29 18.47
CA GLU A 71 -8.27 2.06 18.86
C GLU A 71 -6.88 1.93 18.21
N GLY A 72 -6.73 2.39 16.97
CA GLY A 72 -5.43 2.40 16.26
C GLY A 72 -4.52 3.56 16.65
N LEU A 73 -5.05 4.62 17.24
CA LEU A 73 -4.30 5.83 17.60
C LEU A 73 -3.69 5.74 19.00
N VAL A 74 -3.03 4.64 19.31
CA VAL A 74 -2.34 4.40 20.58
C VAL A 74 -0.84 4.30 20.34
N GLY A 75 -0.04 4.98 21.17
CA GLY A 75 1.42 4.95 21.08
C GLY A 75 1.99 5.94 20.05
N GLN A 76 3.14 5.58 19.48
CA GLN A 76 3.87 6.39 18.50
C GLN A 76 3.35 6.09 17.10
N THR A 77 2.54 6.98 16.56
CA THR A 77 1.89 6.78 15.24
C THR A 77 2.37 7.79 14.23
N ALA A 78 2.58 7.33 13.01
CA ALA A 78 2.74 8.15 11.83
C ALA A 78 1.59 7.88 10.86
N PHE A 79 1.23 8.90 10.10
CA PHE A 79 0.12 8.89 9.18
C PHE A 79 0.65 8.94 7.74
N VAL A 80 0.22 8.01 6.93
CA VAL A 80 0.53 7.96 5.51
C VAL A 80 -0.71 8.34 4.74
N THR A 81 -0.61 9.42 3.98
CA THR A 81 -1.66 9.96 3.12
C THR A 81 -1.10 10.11 1.71
N GLY A 82 -1.93 10.01 0.69
CA GLY A 82 -1.49 10.21 -0.70
C GLY A 82 -2.66 10.42 -1.63
N GLU A 83 -2.38 11.01 -2.78
CA GLU A 83 -3.36 11.28 -3.83
C GLU A 83 -3.45 10.11 -4.83
N SER A 84 -2.44 9.23 -4.83
CA SER A 84 -2.32 8.08 -5.72
C SER A 84 -2.94 6.80 -5.12
N GLU A 85 -2.73 5.68 -5.79
CA GLU A 85 -3.30 4.39 -5.40
C GLU A 85 -2.77 3.90 -4.04
N VAL A 86 -3.68 3.44 -3.20
CA VAL A 86 -3.40 2.85 -1.87
C VAL A 86 -2.43 1.67 -1.96
N PHE A 87 -2.53 0.89 -3.05
CA PHE A 87 -1.76 -0.34 -3.26
C PHE A 87 -0.24 -0.08 -3.28
N ALA A 88 0.20 1.01 -3.94
CA ALA A 88 1.60 1.39 -4.01
C ALA A 88 2.16 1.73 -2.61
N ALA A 89 1.42 2.53 -1.84
CA ALA A 89 1.80 2.90 -0.47
C ALA A 89 1.82 1.69 0.47
N ALA A 90 0.77 0.85 0.43
CA ALA A 90 0.68 -0.35 1.27
C ALA A 90 1.80 -1.36 0.94
N LYS A 91 2.12 -1.55 -0.35
CA LYS A 91 3.21 -2.41 -0.81
C LYS A 91 4.58 -1.89 -0.36
N ALA A 92 4.81 -0.58 -0.46
CA ALA A 92 6.05 0.05 0.02
C ALA A 92 6.25 -0.18 1.52
N ILE A 93 5.19 0.03 2.34
CA ILE A 93 5.24 -0.21 3.78
C ILE A 93 5.50 -1.69 4.09
N LYS A 94 4.81 -2.62 3.40
CA LYS A 94 4.98 -4.06 3.62
C LYS A 94 6.37 -4.55 3.24
N ASN A 95 6.92 -4.08 2.13
CA ASN A 95 8.28 -4.42 1.73
C ASN A 95 9.29 -3.92 2.76
N PHE A 96 9.09 -2.70 3.25
CA PHE A 96 9.93 -2.12 4.30
C PHE A 96 9.80 -2.89 5.63
N GLU A 97 8.59 -3.32 6.01
CA GLU A 97 8.34 -4.18 7.18
C GLU A 97 9.11 -5.52 7.08
N LYS A 98 9.18 -6.12 5.89
CA LYS A 98 9.95 -7.36 5.65
C LYS A 98 11.46 -7.16 5.83
N GLU A 99 12.00 -6.01 5.38
CA GLU A 99 13.43 -5.72 5.47
C GLU A 99 13.87 -5.36 6.90
N PHE A 100 13.11 -4.50 7.56
CA PHE A 100 13.50 -3.91 8.86
C PHE A 100 12.65 -4.40 10.04
N LYS A 101 11.66 -5.27 9.82
CA LYS A 101 10.66 -5.72 10.81
C LYS A 101 9.81 -4.59 11.42
N LYS A 102 9.90 -3.38 10.87
CA LYS A 102 9.19 -2.15 11.24
C LYS A 102 9.03 -1.30 9.96
N PRO A 103 8.03 -0.42 9.82
CA PRO A 103 6.91 -0.11 10.75
C PRO A 103 5.81 -1.18 10.71
N GLU A 104 4.98 -1.22 11.76
CA GLU A 104 3.80 -2.07 11.82
C GLU A 104 2.56 -1.28 11.38
N MET A 105 1.76 -1.83 10.46
CA MET A 105 0.49 -1.25 10.05
C MET A 105 -0.58 -1.56 11.10
N LYS A 106 -1.18 -0.52 11.72
CA LYS A 106 -2.22 -0.68 12.73
C LYS A 106 -3.61 -0.69 12.14
N VAL A 107 -4.01 0.43 11.59
CA VAL A 107 -5.35 0.67 11.06
C VAL A 107 -5.24 1.58 9.85
N GLY A 108 -6.19 1.51 8.95
CA GLY A 108 -6.32 2.46 7.84
C GLY A 108 -7.76 2.84 7.57
N ILE A 109 -7.93 3.95 6.90
CA ILE A 109 -9.21 4.39 6.34
C ILE A 109 -9.03 4.41 4.82
N LEU A 110 -9.94 3.78 4.11
CA LEU A 110 -10.01 3.78 2.66
C LEU A 110 -11.45 4.12 2.25
N GLU A 111 -11.63 5.21 1.52
CA GLU A 111 -12.96 5.66 1.05
C GLU A 111 -14.01 5.69 2.16
N GLY A 112 -13.62 6.09 3.37
CA GLY A 112 -14.52 6.13 4.53
C GLY A 112 -14.75 4.79 5.25
N ALA A 113 -14.16 3.69 4.78
CA ALA A 113 -14.21 2.39 5.46
C ALA A 113 -12.97 2.17 6.34
N VAL A 114 -13.17 1.69 7.57
CA VAL A 114 -12.07 1.30 8.47
C VAL A 114 -11.55 -0.07 8.10
N LEU A 115 -10.25 -0.16 7.91
CA LEU A 115 -9.52 -1.39 7.59
C LEU A 115 -8.63 -1.78 8.77
N SER A 116 -8.75 -3.03 9.20
CA SER A 116 -7.84 -3.63 10.19
C SER A 116 -6.46 -3.92 9.57
N SER A 117 -5.47 -4.18 10.42
CA SER A 117 -4.10 -4.50 9.97
C SER A 117 -4.05 -5.68 9.00
N ASP A 118 -4.89 -6.72 9.21
CA ASP A 118 -4.93 -7.90 8.35
C ASP A 118 -5.46 -7.57 6.93
N LYS A 119 -6.49 -6.72 6.86
CA LYS A 119 -7.02 -6.25 5.57
C LYS A 119 -6.02 -5.36 4.84
N LEU A 120 -5.28 -4.50 5.57
CA LEU A 120 -4.22 -3.68 4.98
C LEU A 120 -3.08 -4.53 4.42
N LYS A 121 -2.68 -5.60 5.13
CA LYS A 121 -1.68 -6.57 4.64
C LYS A 121 -2.17 -7.32 3.40
N ALA A 122 -3.46 -7.68 3.35
CA ALA A 122 -4.06 -8.30 2.17
C ALA A 122 -4.07 -7.34 0.97
N ILE A 123 -4.39 -6.06 1.19
CA ILE A 123 -4.34 -5.03 0.14
C ILE A 123 -2.91 -4.83 -0.38
N ALA A 124 -1.90 -4.90 0.50
CA ALA A 124 -0.49 -4.78 0.11
C ALA A 124 0.00 -5.98 -0.74
N ASP A 125 -0.69 -7.13 -0.70
CA ASP A 125 -0.40 -8.29 -1.56
C ASP A 125 -1.03 -8.19 -2.96
N ILE A 126 -1.96 -7.26 -3.15
CA ILE A 126 -2.60 -7.05 -4.43
C ILE A 126 -1.57 -6.39 -5.39
N PRO A 127 -1.34 -6.96 -6.57
CA PRO A 127 -0.49 -6.35 -7.59
C PRO A 127 -1.12 -5.06 -8.14
N SER A 128 -0.34 -4.29 -8.89
CA SER A 128 -0.85 -3.07 -9.54
C SER A 128 -2.03 -3.38 -10.47
N ARG A 129 -2.87 -2.38 -10.73
CA ARG A 129 -4.05 -2.51 -11.61
C ARG A 129 -3.68 -3.10 -12.98
N GLU A 130 -2.56 -2.68 -13.55
CA GLU A 130 -2.07 -3.18 -14.83
C GLU A 130 -1.67 -4.66 -14.76
N ALA A 131 -1.03 -5.08 -13.65
CA ALA A 131 -0.67 -6.47 -13.44
C ALA A 131 -1.91 -7.36 -13.26
N ILE A 132 -2.96 -6.88 -12.57
CA ILE A 132 -4.24 -7.61 -12.45
C ILE A 132 -4.90 -7.73 -13.83
N LEU A 133 -4.93 -6.67 -14.63
CA LEU A 133 -5.50 -6.71 -15.97
C LEU A 133 -4.73 -7.67 -16.88
N SER A 134 -3.40 -7.67 -16.84
CA SER A 134 -2.59 -8.63 -17.59
C SER A 134 -2.80 -10.07 -17.12
N GLN A 135 -2.96 -10.29 -15.82
CA GLN A 135 -3.27 -11.61 -15.25
C GLN A 135 -4.66 -12.10 -15.69
N LEU A 136 -5.66 -11.21 -15.69
CA LEU A 136 -7.00 -11.54 -16.20
C LEU A 136 -6.97 -11.90 -17.70
N LEU A 137 -6.25 -11.12 -18.51
CA LEU A 137 -6.07 -11.44 -19.93
C LEU A 137 -5.36 -12.79 -20.12
N GLY A 138 -4.33 -13.05 -19.31
CA GLY A 138 -3.62 -14.33 -19.30
C GLY A 138 -4.55 -15.49 -19.00
N THR A 139 -5.38 -15.41 -17.95
CA THR A 139 -6.33 -16.48 -17.58
C THR A 139 -7.39 -16.74 -18.65
N ILE A 140 -7.82 -15.70 -19.38
CA ILE A 140 -8.77 -15.86 -20.50
C ILE A 140 -8.10 -16.56 -21.69
N LEU A 141 -6.83 -16.27 -21.95
CA LEU A 141 -6.07 -16.87 -23.06
C LEU A 141 -5.48 -18.23 -22.72
N GLU A 142 -5.36 -18.59 -21.44
CA GLU A 142 -4.73 -19.83 -20.99
C GLU A 142 -5.39 -21.10 -21.52
N PRO A 143 -6.73 -21.25 -21.63
CA PRO A 143 -7.36 -22.42 -22.23
C PRO A 143 -6.92 -22.65 -23.68
N ALA A 144 -6.84 -21.57 -24.48
CA ALA A 144 -6.40 -21.67 -25.87
C ALA A 144 -4.90 -22.00 -25.96
N ALA A 145 -4.08 -21.36 -25.13
CA ALA A 145 -2.65 -21.61 -25.04
C ALA A 145 -2.34 -23.04 -24.55
N SER A 146 -3.10 -23.56 -23.59
CA SER A 146 -2.92 -24.93 -23.09
C SER A 146 -3.21 -25.98 -24.17
N ILE A 147 -4.26 -25.79 -24.97
CA ILE A 147 -4.56 -26.64 -26.11
C ILE A 147 -3.41 -26.59 -27.15
N ALA A 148 -2.94 -25.39 -27.46
CA ALA A 148 -1.82 -25.22 -28.41
C ALA A 148 -0.53 -25.90 -27.90
N ARG A 149 -0.23 -25.80 -26.58
CA ARG A 149 0.91 -26.51 -25.97
C ARG A 149 0.77 -28.02 -26.04
N ILE A 150 -0.42 -28.56 -25.77
CA ILE A 150 -0.67 -30.00 -25.86
C ILE A 150 -0.51 -30.50 -27.33
N ILE A 151 -1.02 -29.73 -28.28
CA ILE A 151 -0.86 -30.05 -29.70
C ILE A 151 0.63 -30.00 -30.09
N LYS A 152 1.35 -28.94 -29.70
CA LYS A 152 2.78 -28.81 -29.95
C LYS A 152 3.59 -29.98 -29.36
N LYS A 153 3.30 -30.32 -28.11
CA LYS A 153 3.94 -31.44 -27.38
C LYS A 153 3.68 -32.80 -28.05
N LYS A 154 2.51 -32.97 -28.65
CA LYS A 154 2.16 -34.21 -29.36
C LYS A 154 2.81 -34.33 -30.73
N PHE A 155 3.01 -33.22 -31.43
CA PHE A 155 3.57 -33.21 -32.81
C PHE A 155 5.08 -32.99 -32.82
N ASN A 156 5.68 -32.29 -31.85
CA ASN A 156 7.12 -32.05 -31.75
C ASN A 156 7.61 -32.33 -30.32
N PRO A 157 7.87 -33.61 -29.97
CA PRO A 157 8.34 -33.94 -28.63
C PRO A 157 9.77 -33.50 -28.29
N ASP A 158 10.58 -33.13 -29.30
CA ASP A 158 12.02 -32.88 -29.15
C ASP A 158 12.40 -31.39 -28.93
N GLU A 159 11.43 -30.44 -28.98
CA GLU A 159 11.70 -29.01 -28.79
C GLU A 159 11.45 -28.48 -27.36
N ASP A 160 11.02 -29.31 -26.43
CA ASP A 160 10.63 -28.90 -25.08
C ASP A 160 11.82 -28.65 -24.12
N GLY A 161 13.08 -28.76 -24.59
CA GLY A 161 14.27 -28.49 -23.77
C GLY A 161 14.66 -27.01 -23.61
N ALA A 162 14.02 -26.09 -24.35
CA ALA A 162 14.47 -24.68 -24.42
C ALA A 162 13.42 -23.60 -24.06
N SER A 163 12.20 -23.98 -23.66
CA SER A 163 11.13 -22.99 -23.46
C SER A 163 10.49 -22.98 -22.07
N GLU A 164 11.07 -23.65 -21.08
CA GLU A 164 10.58 -23.65 -19.71
C GLU A 164 11.20 -22.54 -18.82
N GLU A 165 12.09 -21.69 -19.43
CA GLU A 165 12.82 -20.63 -18.70
C GLU A 165 12.56 -19.21 -19.26
N ALA A 166 11.32 -18.80 -19.44
CA ALA A 166 10.91 -17.37 -19.42
C ALA A 166 9.41 -17.24 -19.72
N PRO A 167 8.59 -16.69 -18.81
CA PRO A 167 8.59 -15.26 -18.61
C PRO A 167 8.30 -14.85 -17.13
N ALA A 168 9.28 -14.89 -16.28
CA ALA A 168 9.12 -14.33 -14.93
C ALA A 168 10.07 -13.14 -14.66
N GLU A 169 10.97 -12.80 -15.60
CA GLU A 169 12.06 -11.84 -15.33
C GLU A 169 11.97 -10.53 -16.12
N ALA A 170 10.95 -10.35 -16.94
CA ALA A 170 10.78 -9.10 -17.73
C ALA A 170 9.86 -8.05 -17.10
N ALA A 171 9.56 -8.15 -15.79
CA ALA A 171 8.74 -7.17 -15.07
C ALA A 171 9.46 -6.57 -13.86
N ALA A 172 10.80 -6.56 -13.86
CA ALA A 172 11.62 -5.98 -12.77
C ALA A 172 12.81 -5.19 -13.33
N GLU A 173 12.54 -4.21 -14.19
CA GLU A 173 13.41 -3.05 -14.44
C GLU A 173 12.58 -1.78 -14.50
#